data_4124b18062f0e86c440dfce2cbd27043
#
_entry.id   4124b18062f0e86c440dfce2cbd27043
#
_cell.length_a   1.000
_cell.length_b   1.000
_cell.length_c   1.000
_cell.angle_alpha   90.00
_cell.angle_beta   90.00
_cell.angle_gamma   90.00
#
_symmetry.space_group_name_H-M   'P 1'
#
loop_
_entity.id
_entity.type
_entity.pdbx_description
1 polymer ?
#
loop_
_entity_poly.entity_id
_entity_poly.type
_entity_poly.pdbx_seq_one_letter_code
_entity_poly.pdbx_strand_id
1 'polypeptide(L)'
;MVDLVSQYLKIKDEVNAAQRRVIESAAFINGPEVKEFEKELAAYLGVKHAIGCANGTDALQIAMMALGLQPGDEIITCSFTFVATVEVVALLGITPVFADVQPGTFNIDPADIRRKITPKTKAIVPVHLFGQTADMEAIMNIAKEHGLFVIEDNCQAVGSDYTFSNGTRKKAGSIGHIGTTSFFPSKNLGCYGDGGALFTNDDDLAKKIRRVCNHGSDVRYYHEVVGVNSRLDSLQAAVLRIKLRHLDGYAAARNAAAAFYDKAFAAIAGLTVPERSPNSTHVFHQYTLKVAGGKREALRKHLEERGVPAMIYYPVPCHLQNAYKTARFAEGSLPVTESITHEVLSLPMSTELDEVQLKHITASVKSFFSNNQ
;
A
#
# COMPACT_ATOMS: atom_id res chain seq x y z
N MET A 1 6.59 11.97 11.53
CA MET A 1 5.83 10.77 11.05
C MET A 1 6.76 9.57 10.93
N VAL A 2 7.74 9.57 10.03
CA VAL A 2 8.73 8.49 9.88
C VAL A 2 10.11 9.11 10.00
N ASP A 3 11.00 8.48 10.80
CA ASP A 3 12.40 8.93 10.96
C ASP A 3 13.31 8.09 10.03
N LEU A 4 13.52 8.62 8.83
CA LEU A 4 14.36 7.95 7.82
C LEU A 4 15.86 8.18 8.07
N VAL A 5 16.22 9.25 8.77
CA VAL A 5 17.62 9.57 9.06
C VAL A 5 18.18 8.57 10.07
N SER A 6 17.49 8.38 11.19
CA SER A 6 17.91 7.41 12.22
C SER A 6 17.91 5.98 11.68
N GLN A 7 16.94 5.62 10.80
CA GLN A 7 16.96 4.33 10.13
C GLN A 7 18.19 4.16 9.24
N TYR A 8 18.54 5.19 8.43
CA TYR A 8 19.74 5.16 7.59
C TYR A 8 21.02 5.01 8.41
N LEU A 9 21.16 5.75 9.52
CA LEU A 9 22.37 5.72 10.34
C LEU A 9 22.70 4.32 10.87
N LYS A 10 21.69 3.46 11.09
CA LYS A 10 21.87 2.06 11.53
C LYS A 10 22.44 1.13 10.46
N ILE A 11 22.24 1.46 9.18
CA ILE A 11 22.65 0.63 8.03
C ILE A 11 23.60 1.39 7.08
N LYS A 12 24.11 2.54 7.52
CA LYS A 12 24.85 3.51 6.72
C LYS A 12 26.02 2.90 5.96
N ASP A 13 26.84 2.12 6.63
CA ASP A 13 28.08 1.60 6.04
C ASP A 13 27.79 0.57 4.96
N GLU A 14 26.79 -0.31 5.17
CA GLU A 14 26.34 -1.28 4.16
C GLU A 14 25.76 -0.58 2.94
N VAL A 15 24.89 0.42 3.15
CA VAL A 15 24.25 1.18 2.06
C VAL A 15 25.30 1.93 1.25
N ASN A 16 26.20 2.66 1.90
CA ASN A 16 27.23 3.44 1.22
C ASN A 16 28.18 2.54 0.41
N ALA A 17 28.55 1.38 0.96
CA ALA A 17 29.38 0.40 0.26
C ALA A 17 28.65 -0.19 -0.96
N ALA A 18 27.36 -0.51 -0.82
CA ALA A 18 26.57 -1.08 -1.93
C ALA A 18 26.36 -0.06 -3.06
N GLN A 19 26.00 1.18 -2.74
CA GLN A 19 25.86 2.24 -3.74
C GLN A 19 27.18 2.58 -4.45
N ARG A 20 28.29 2.60 -3.71
CA ARG A 20 29.64 2.79 -4.30
C ARG A 20 29.93 1.72 -5.36
N ARG A 21 29.68 0.44 -5.08
CA ARG A 21 29.87 -0.65 -6.07
C ARG A 21 29.06 -0.43 -7.35
N VAL A 22 27.82 0.05 -7.23
CA VAL A 22 27.01 0.36 -8.42
C VAL A 22 27.62 1.49 -9.23
N ILE A 23 28.09 2.56 -8.56
CA ILE A 23 28.70 3.72 -9.23
C ILE A 23 30.00 3.30 -9.93
N GLU A 24 30.88 2.55 -9.24
CA GLU A 24 32.17 2.10 -9.78
C GLU A 24 32.00 1.15 -10.97
N SER A 25 30.93 0.35 -10.99
CA SER A 25 30.61 -0.57 -12.12
C SER A 25 29.86 0.10 -13.26
N ALA A 26 29.34 1.31 -13.08
CA ALA A 26 28.44 2.02 -14.00
C ALA A 26 27.21 1.20 -14.47
N ALA A 27 26.83 0.13 -13.74
CA ALA A 27 25.70 -0.73 -14.07
C ALA A 27 24.38 -0.14 -13.50
N PHE A 28 24.02 1.08 -13.90
CA PHE A 28 22.93 1.84 -13.34
C PHE A 28 21.53 1.30 -13.69
N ILE A 29 21.34 0.74 -14.88
CA ILE A 29 20.06 0.27 -15.40
C ILE A 29 20.10 -1.24 -15.64
N ASN A 30 19.12 -1.95 -15.08
CA ASN A 30 19.00 -3.42 -15.18
C ASN A 30 20.29 -4.18 -14.79
N GLY A 31 21.06 -3.59 -13.85
CA GLY A 31 22.31 -4.16 -13.36
C GLY A 31 22.10 -5.39 -12.46
N PRO A 32 23.20 -5.99 -11.99
CA PRO A 32 23.15 -7.17 -11.12
C PRO A 32 22.31 -6.95 -9.85
N GLU A 33 22.38 -5.76 -9.24
CA GLU A 33 21.64 -5.43 -8.01
C GLU A 33 20.11 -5.53 -8.21
N VAL A 34 19.60 -5.15 -9.41
CA VAL A 34 18.17 -5.27 -9.70
C VAL A 34 17.77 -6.74 -9.79
N LYS A 35 18.55 -7.57 -10.50
CA LYS A 35 18.26 -9.00 -10.67
C LYS A 35 18.29 -9.75 -9.35
N GLU A 36 19.28 -9.48 -8.52
CA GLU A 36 19.38 -10.11 -7.20
C GLU A 36 18.26 -9.62 -6.26
N PHE A 37 17.91 -8.33 -6.31
CA PHE A 37 16.77 -7.82 -5.55
C PHE A 37 15.46 -8.47 -5.95
N GLU A 38 15.17 -8.59 -7.25
CA GLU A 38 13.98 -9.29 -7.76
C GLU A 38 13.91 -10.73 -7.24
N LYS A 39 15.03 -11.45 -7.28
CA LYS A 39 15.14 -12.82 -6.77
C LYS A 39 14.91 -12.91 -5.26
N GLU A 40 15.56 -12.05 -4.49
CA GLU A 40 15.45 -12.00 -3.03
C GLU A 40 14.01 -11.62 -2.61
N LEU A 41 13.38 -10.66 -3.30
CA LEU A 41 12.02 -10.24 -3.04
C LEU A 41 11.00 -11.32 -3.42
N ALA A 42 11.19 -12.00 -4.54
CA ALA A 42 10.35 -13.14 -4.95
C ALA A 42 10.41 -14.28 -3.91
N ALA A 43 11.60 -14.60 -3.42
CA ALA A 43 11.80 -15.59 -2.36
C ALA A 43 11.11 -15.17 -1.05
N TYR A 44 11.24 -13.90 -0.64
CA TYR A 44 10.60 -13.37 0.57
C TYR A 44 9.07 -13.43 0.50
N LEU A 45 8.50 -13.12 -0.66
CA LEU A 45 7.04 -13.13 -0.88
C LEU A 45 6.48 -14.53 -1.18
N GLY A 46 7.32 -15.49 -1.52
CA GLY A 46 6.90 -16.83 -1.93
C GLY A 46 6.20 -16.83 -3.30
N VAL A 47 6.67 -15.99 -4.23
CA VAL A 47 6.17 -15.91 -5.61
C VAL A 47 7.23 -16.35 -6.61
N LYS A 48 6.82 -16.74 -7.83
CA LYS A 48 7.76 -17.11 -8.88
C LYS A 48 8.51 -15.89 -9.45
N HIS A 49 7.82 -14.76 -9.61
CA HIS A 49 8.35 -13.58 -10.27
C HIS A 49 8.10 -12.32 -9.44
N ALA A 50 9.16 -11.55 -9.21
CA ALA A 50 9.13 -10.15 -8.84
C ALA A 50 9.82 -9.36 -9.95
N ILE A 51 9.22 -8.23 -10.35
CA ILE A 51 9.68 -7.41 -11.47
C ILE A 51 9.74 -5.97 -11.00
N GLY A 52 10.94 -5.39 -10.94
CA GLY A 52 11.16 -4.02 -10.53
C GLY A 52 10.65 -3.01 -11.58
N CYS A 53 10.06 -1.91 -11.11
CA CYS A 53 9.60 -0.80 -11.93
C CYS A 53 9.91 0.54 -11.26
N ALA A 54 9.57 1.65 -11.91
CA ALA A 54 9.98 2.98 -11.47
C ALA A 54 9.27 3.45 -10.18
N ASN A 55 8.02 3.06 -9.94
CA ASN A 55 7.24 3.44 -8.76
C ASN A 55 5.97 2.58 -8.64
N GLY A 56 5.21 2.76 -7.53
CA GLY A 56 3.99 2.00 -7.29
C GLY A 56 2.82 2.37 -8.21
N THR A 57 2.74 3.61 -8.68
CA THR A 57 1.72 4.06 -9.64
C THR A 57 1.92 3.36 -10.98
N ASP A 58 3.16 3.33 -11.48
CA ASP A 58 3.52 2.58 -12.68
C ASP A 58 3.24 1.07 -12.51
N ALA A 59 3.49 0.51 -11.31
CA ALA A 59 3.20 -0.90 -11.06
C ALA A 59 1.71 -1.23 -11.30
N LEU A 60 0.80 -0.39 -10.81
CA LEU A 60 -0.64 -0.55 -11.04
C LEU A 60 -1.00 -0.39 -12.52
N GLN A 61 -0.45 0.65 -13.18
CA GLN A 61 -0.67 0.88 -14.61
C GLN A 61 -0.21 -0.30 -15.45
N ILE A 62 1.01 -0.78 -15.20
CA ILE A 62 1.61 -1.92 -15.92
C ILE A 62 0.79 -3.20 -15.70
N ALA A 63 0.30 -3.44 -14.48
CA ALA A 63 -0.56 -4.58 -14.18
C ALA A 63 -1.82 -4.58 -15.04
N MET A 64 -2.50 -3.44 -15.15
CA MET A 64 -3.70 -3.28 -15.99
C MET A 64 -3.40 -3.47 -17.49
N MET A 65 -2.30 -2.89 -17.97
CA MET A 65 -1.85 -3.04 -19.36
C MET A 65 -1.49 -4.49 -19.68
N ALA A 66 -0.78 -5.19 -18.77
CA ALA A 66 -0.37 -6.59 -18.96
C ALA A 66 -1.58 -7.56 -18.98
N LEU A 67 -2.64 -7.24 -18.24
CA LEU A 67 -3.91 -7.97 -18.29
C LEU A 67 -4.75 -7.65 -19.53
N GLY A 68 -4.36 -6.66 -20.33
CA GLY A 68 -5.06 -6.27 -21.55
C GLY A 68 -6.38 -5.55 -21.31
N LEU A 69 -6.52 -4.85 -20.18
CA LEU A 69 -7.72 -4.07 -19.88
C LEU A 69 -7.83 -2.89 -20.85
N GLN A 70 -9.05 -2.59 -21.29
CA GLN A 70 -9.33 -1.64 -22.37
C GLN A 70 -10.24 -0.49 -21.91
N PRO A 71 -10.23 0.66 -22.59
CA PRO A 71 -11.22 1.70 -22.39
C PRO A 71 -12.66 1.14 -22.49
N GLY A 72 -13.48 1.47 -21.48
CA GLY A 72 -14.85 0.97 -21.36
C GLY A 72 -15.02 -0.25 -20.46
N ASP A 73 -13.93 -0.94 -20.11
CA ASP A 73 -13.94 -1.92 -19.01
C ASP A 73 -14.17 -1.22 -17.67
N GLU A 74 -14.67 -1.97 -16.69
CA GLU A 74 -14.83 -1.49 -15.32
C GLU A 74 -13.87 -2.22 -14.37
N ILE A 75 -13.28 -1.46 -13.44
CA ILE A 75 -12.46 -1.97 -12.32
C ILE A 75 -13.14 -1.59 -11.00
N ILE A 76 -13.37 -2.58 -10.13
CA ILE A 76 -13.88 -2.33 -8.79
C ILE A 76 -12.70 -2.09 -7.83
N THR A 77 -12.71 -0.96 -7.12
CA THR A 77 -11.74 -0.62 -6.05
C THR A 77 -12.40 0.18 -4.94
N CYS A 78 -11.69 0.42 -3.84
CA CYS A 78 -12.19 1.28 -2.77
C CYS A 78 -11.97 2.77 -3.11
N SER A 79 -12.81 3.62 -2.54
CA SER A 79 -12.65 5.07 -2.65
C SER A 79 -11.80 5.67 -1.52
N PHE A 80 -11.66 4.94 -0.42
CA PHE A 80 -10.80 5.32 0.70
C PHE A 80 -9.40 4.73 0.50
N THR A 81 -8.60 5.40 -0.32
CA THR A 81 -7.23 4.99 -0.67
C THR A 81 -6.39 6.17 -1.13
N PHE A 82 -5.09 5.94 -1.35
CA PHE A 82 -4.25 6.87 -2.07
C PHE A 82 -4.68 6.94 -3.54
N VAL A 83 -4.62 8.13 -4.12
CA VAL A 83 -5.19 8.43 -5.44
C VAL A 83 -4.64 7.56 -6.58
N ALA A 84 -3.40 7.07 -6.49
CA ALA A 84 -2.76 6.29 -7.55
C ALA A 84 -3.58 5.07 -8.00
N THR A 85 -4.29 4.39 -7.06
CA THR A 85 -5.13 3.24 -7.38
C THR A 85 -6.25 3.59 -8.37
N VAL A 86 -6.77 4.82 -8.31
CA VAL A 86 -7.86 5.32 -9.17
C VAL A 86 -7.31 6.08 -10.38
N GLU A 87 -6.21 6.81 -10.20
CA GLU A 87 -5.57 7.62 -11.21
C GLU A 87 -5.22 6.83 -12.46
N VAL A 88 -4.56 5.68 -12.29
CA VAL A 88 -4.16 4.83 -13.43
C VAL A 88 -5.35 4.21 -14.15
N VAL A 89 -6.44 3.92 -13.45
CA VAL A 89 -7.70 3.45 -14.05
C VAL A 89 -8.26 4.52 -15.00
N ALA A 90 -8.33 5.76 -14.52
CA ALA A 90 -8.82 6.90 -15.32
C ALA A 90 -7.85 7.21 -16.47
N LEU A 91 -6.53 7.18 -16.24
CA LEU A 91 -5.50 7.44 -17.25
C LEU A 91 -5.58 6.46 -18.43
N LEU A 92 -5.92 5.20 -18.16
CA LEU A 92 -6.09 4.15 -19.18
C LEU A 92 -7.48 4.17 -19.86
N GLY A 93 -8.34 5.14 -19.53
CA GLY A 93 -9.71 5.21 -20.05
C GLY A 93 -10.64 4.11 -19.52
N ILE A 94 -10.24 3.41 -18.48
CA ILE A 94 -11.02 2.39 -17.77
C ILE A 94 -11.95 3.12 -16.79
N THR A 95 -13.09 2.54 -16.48
CA THR A 95 -14.06 3.15 -15.56
C THR A 95 -13.85 2.64 -14.13
N PRO A 96 -13.48 3.51 -13.17
CA PRO A 96 -13.44 3.11 -11.78
C PRO A 96 -14.86 2.93 -11.22
N VAL A 97 -15.08 1.80 -10.57
CA VAL A 97 -16.31 1.48 -9.84
C VAL A 97 -15.95 1.39 -8.37
N PHE A 98 -16.51 2.29 -7.57
CA PHE A 98 -16.16 2.37 -6.17
C PHE A 98 -17.04 1.45 -5.32
N ALA A 99 -16.41 0.60 -4.53
CA ALA A 99 -17.03 -0.13 -3.44
C ALA A 99 -16.69 0.53 -2.10
N ASP A 100 -17.62 0.46 -1.15
CA ASP A 100 -17.42 0.97 0.20
C ASP A 100 -16.43 0.09 0.98
N VAL A 101 -16.04 0.52 2.16
CA VAL A 101 -15.04 -0.14 2.98
C VAL A 101 -15.64 -0.61 4.31
N GLN A 102 -14.97 -1.54 4.97
CA GLN A 102 -15.30 -1.96 6.33
C GLN A 102 -14.85 -0.89 7.33
N PRO A 103 -15.70 -0.47 8.28
CA PRO A 103 -15.44 0.67 9.16
C PRO A 103 -14.31 0.45 10.17
N GLY A 104 -13.94 -0.80 10.44
CA GLY A 104 -12.89 -1.16 11.41
C GLY A 104 -11.51 -1.31 10.77
N THR A 105 -11.45 -2.01 9.64
CA THR A 105 -10.18 -2.33 8.94
C THR A 105 -9.83 -1.32 7.85
N PHE A 106 -10.79 -0.50 7.41
CA PHE A 106 -10.70 0.43 6.27
C PHE A 106 -10.47 -0.24 4.91
N ASN A 107 -10.44 -1.55 4.85
CA ASN A 107 -10.28 -2.32 3.64
C ASN A 107 -11.64 -2.48 2.91
N ILE A 108 -11.56 -2.69 1.59
CA ILE A 108 -12.73 -2.83 0.73
C ILE A 108 -13.70 -3.91 1.26
N ASP A 109 -15.01 -3.64 1.24
CA ASP A 109 -16.05 -4.58 1.67
C ASP A 109 -16.39 -5.59 0.56
N PRO A 110 -16.12 -6.89 0.75
CA PRO A 110 -16.46 -7.92 -0.23
C PRO A 110 -17.97 -7.99 -0.56
N ALA A 111 -18.84 -7.65 0.39
CA ALA A 111 -20.27 -7.63 0.15
C ALA A 111 -20.64 -6.49 -0.82
N ASP A 112 -19.98 -5.34 -0.73
CA ASP A 112 -20.21 -4.24 -1.67
C ASP A 112 -19.58 -4.50 -3.04
N ILE A 113 -18.44 -5.19 -3.11
CA ILE A 113 -17.87 -5.67 -4.39
C ILE A 113 -18.94 -6.44 -5.16
N ARG A 114 -19.60 -7.44 -4.54
CA ARG A 114 -20.66 -8.24 -5.19
C ARG A 114 -21.79 -7.39 -5.76
N ARG A 115 -22.23 -6.37 -5.02
CA ARG A 115 -23.30 -5.45 -5.44
C ARG A 115 -22.93 -4.57 -6.63
N LYS A 116 -21.63 -4.34 -6.83
CA LYS A 116 -21.11 -3.41 -7.85
C LYS A 116 -20.71 -4.09 -9.16
N ILE A 117 -20.67 -5.43 -9.22
CA ILE A 117 -20.29 -6.18 -10.41
C ILE A 117 -21.31 -5.93 -11.54
N THR A 118 -20.80 -5.66 -12.74
CA THR A 118 -21.57 -5.53 -13.98
C THR A 118 -20.95 -6.41 -15.08
N PRO A 119 -21.60 -6.60 -16.23
CA PRO A 119 -20.99 -7.29 -17.37
C PRO A 119 -19.71 -6.65 -17.91
N LYS A 120 -19.43 -5.38 -17.58
CA LYS A 120 -18.22 -4.65 -17.96
C LYS A 120 -17.09 -4.82 -16.96
N THR A 121 -17.37 -5.34 -15.77
CA THR A 121 -16.34 -5.55 -14.74
C THR A 121 -15.33 -6.59 -15.22
N LYS A 122 -14.04 -6.24 -15.18
CA LYS A 122 -12.92 -7.10 -15.60
C LYS A 122 -11.95 -7.41 -14.47
N ALA A 123 -11.82 -6.50 -13.50
CA ALA A 123 -10.89 -6.70 -12.40
C ALA A 123 -11.41 -6.10 -11.09
N ILE A 124 -10.88 -6.63 -9.99
CA ILE A 124 -10.98 -6.07 -8.64
C ILE A 124 -9.58 -5.65 -8.21
N VAL A 125 -9.45 -4.43 -7.68
CA VAL A 125 -8.20 -3.90 -7.13
C VAL A 125 -8.38 -3.64 -5.63
N PRO A 126 -8.23 -4.66 -4.77
CA PRO A 126 -8.18 -4.45 -3.33
C PRO A 126 -6.90 -3.71 -2.96
N VAL A 127 -7.02 -2.72 -2.07
CA VAL A 127 -5.88 -2.04 -1.44
C VAL A 127 -5.68 -2.63 -0.04
N HIS A 128 -4.47 -3.03 0.28
CA HIS A 128 -4.09 -3.50 1.62
C HIS A 128 -3.73 -2.29 2.48
N LEU A 129 -4.79 -1.60 2.93
CA LEU A 129 -4.65 -0.25 3.49
C LEU A 129 -3.97 -0.27 4.86
N PHE A 130 -3.11 0.73 5.09
CA PHE A 130 -2.38 0.99 6.34
C PHE A 130 -1.49 -0.14 6.86
N GLY A 131 -1.44 -1.28 6.16
CA GLY A 131 -0.51 -2.36 6.50
C GLY A 131 -1.15 -3.69 6.90
N GLN A 132 -2.46 -3.88 6.64
CA GLN A 132 -3.11 -5.20 6.75
C GLN A 132 -3.88 -5.53 5.48
N THR A 133 -3.98 -6.83 5.17
CA THR A 133 -4.63 -7.30 3.95
C THR A 133 -6.15 -7.06 3.98
N ALA A 134 -6.73 -6.79 2.82
CA ALA A 134 -8.16 -6.97 2.60
C ALA A 134 -8.53 -8.46 2.78
N ASP A 135 -9.83 -8.77 2.87
CA ASP A 135 -10.30 -10.17 2.95
C ASP A 135 -10.11 -10.88 1.61
N MET A 136 -8.88 -11.37 1.42
CA MET A 136 -8.46 -11.96 0.15
C MET A 136 -9.18 -13.25 -0.19
N GLU A 137 -9.58 -14.06 0.81
CA GLU A 137 -10.33 -15.30 0.55
C GLU A 137 -11.70 -14.98 -0.05
N ALA A 138 -12.43 -14.04 0.55
CA ALA A 138 -13.73 -13.60 0.02
C ALA A 138 -13.58 -12.96 -1.36
N ILE A 139 -12.58 -12.10 -1.56
CA ILE A 139 -12.34 -11.43 -2.84
C ILE A 139 -11.97 -12.41 -3.95
N MET A 140 -11.09 -13.38 -3.68
CA MET A 140 -10.69 -14.39 -4.65
C MET A 140 -11.85 -15.33 -5.03
N ASN A 141 -12.74 -15.64 -4.06
CA ASN A 141 -13.95 -16.41 -4.34
C ASN A 141 -14.91 -15.65 -5.27
N ILE A 142 -15.12 -14.35 -5.02
CA ILE A 142 -15.92 -13.48 -5.90
C ILE A 142 -15.30 -13.40 -7.30
N ALA A 143 -14.00 -13.18 -7.38
CA ALA A 143 -13.30 -13.09 -8.65
C ALA A 143 -13.39 -14.38 -9.46
N LYS A 144 -13.25 -15.53 -8.82
CA LYS A 144 -13.42 -16.85 -9.46
C LYS A 144 -14.84 -17.08 -9.97
N GLU A 145 -15.85 -16.74 -9.18
CA GLU A 145 -17.28 -16.88 -9.52
C GLU A 145 -17.64 -16.09 -10.78
N HIS A 146 -17.05 -14.90 -10.94
CA HIS A 146 -17.37 -13.97 -12.03
C HIS A 146 -16.31 -13.89 -13.14
N GLY A 147 -15.26 -14.70 -13.09
CA GLY A 147 -14.17 -14.68 -14.08
C GLY A 147 -13.39 -13.37 -14.12
N LEU A 148 -13.16 -12.73 -12.94
CA LEU A 148 -12.50 -11.45 -12.82
C LEU A 148 -11.02 -11.61 -12.46
N PHE A 149 -10.19 -10.68 -12.91
CA PHE A 149 -8.83 -10.55 -12.42
C PHE A 149 -8.78 -9.89 -11.04
N VAL A 150 -7.73 -10.18 -10.27
CA VAL A 150 -7.43 -9.50 -9.00
C VAL A 150 -6.02 -8.93 -9.07
N ILE A 151 -5.90 -7.61 -8.89
CA ILE A 151 -4.64 -6.89 -8.76
C ILE A 151 -4.55 -6.40 -7.32
N GLU A 152 -3.62 -6.95 -6.53
CA GLU A 152 -3.42 -6.50 -5.15
C GLU A 152 -2.59 -5.20 -5.13
N ASP A 153 -3.18 -4.09 -4.67
CA ASP A 153 -2.41 -2.89 -4.31
C ASP A 153 -1.80 -3.10 -2.93
N ASN A 154 -0.58 -3.62 -2.91
CA ASN A 154 0.19 -3.92 -1.71
C ASN A 154 1.20 -2.81 -1.34
N CYS A 155 0.97 -1.57 -1.81
CA CYS A 155 1.88 -0.46 -1.56
C CYS A 155 2.03 -0.07 -0.09
N GLN A 156 1.19 -0.57 0.80
CA GLN A 156 1.21 -0.25 2.23
C GLN A 156 1.37 -1.49 3.12
N ALA A 157 1.40 -2.70 2.58
CA ALA A 157 1.34 -3.92 3.39
C ALA A 157 2.40 -4.98 3.06
N VAL A 158 3.51 -4.58 2.40
CA VAL A 158 4.63 -5.51 2.16
C VAL A 158 5.12 -6.10 3.48
N GLY A 159 5.17 -7.43 3.54
CA GLY A 159 5.55 -8.18 4.74
C GLY A 159 4.38 -8.68 5.57
N SER A 160 3.14 -8.19 5.37
CA SER A 160 1.98 -8.78 6.03
C SER A 160 1.63 -10.16 5.45
N ASP A 161 1.00 -10.97 6.29
CA ASP A 161 0.52 -12.30 5.93
C ASP A 161 -1.01 -12.33 5.98
N TYR A 162 -1.63 -13.04 5.04
CA TYR A 162 -3.03 -13.43 5.09
C TYR A 162 -3.15 -14.90 5.43
N THR A 163 -4.04 -15.24 6.36
CA THR A 163 -4.33 -16.62 6.77
C THR A 163 -5.71 -17.02 6.25
N PHE A 164 -5.76 -18.00 5.36
CA PHE A 164 -6.99 -18.55 4.82
C PHE A 164 -7.73 -19.40 5.84
N SER A 165 -9.03 -19.64 5.61
CA SER A 165 -9.89 -20.49 6.48
C SER A 165 -9.36 -21.91 6.66
N ASN A 166 -8.61 -22.43 5.69
CA ASN A 166 -7.95 -23.73 5.74
C ASN A 166 -6.58 -23.71 6.47
N GLY A 167 -6.19 -22.57 7.06
CA GLY A 167 -4.91 -22.41 7.77
C GLY A 167 -3.71 -22.09 6.87
N THR A 168 -3.84 -22.09 5.55
CA THR A 168 -2.76 -21.69 4.64
C THR A 168 -2.41 -20.23 4.84
N ARG A 169 -1.12 -19.88 4.87
CA ARG A 169 -0.65 -18.49 4.95
C ARG A 169 0.05 -18.08 3.66
N LYS A 170 -0.22 -16.87 3.21
CA LYS A 170 0.46 -16.23 2.07
C LYS A 170 0.79 -14.79 2.37
N LYS A 171 1.87 -14.29 1.82
CA LYS A 171 2.22 -12.86 1.88
C LYS A 171 1.23 -12.01 1.08
N ALA A 172 0.91 -10.83 1.59
CA ALA A 172 0.18 -9.80 0.83
C ALA A 172 0.89 -9.50 -0.50
N GLY A 173 0.13 -9.36 -1.57
CA GLY A 173 0.64 -9.19 -2.92
C GLY A 173 0.96 -10.50 -3.66
N SER A 174 0.82 -11.68 -3.01
CA SER A 174 1.11 -12.99 -3.61
C SER A 174 -0.14 -13.87 -3.85
N ILE A 175 -1.33 -13.31 -3.62
CA ILE A 175 -2.59 -14.07 -3.60
C ILE A 175 -3.38 -13.88 -4.88
N GLY A 176 -3.48 -12.65 -5.38
CA GLY A 176 -4.13 -12.29 -6.63
C GLY A 176 -3.38 -12.74 -7.88
N HIS A 177 -3.85 -12.33 -9.04
CA HIS A 177 -3.18 -12.60 -10.32
C HIS A 177 -1.89 -11.80 -10.47
N ILE A 178 -1.92 -10.52 -10.03
CA ILE A 178 -0.76 -9.64 -9.97
C ILE A 178 -0.81 -8.90 -8.64
N GLY A 179 0.31 -8.86 -7.91
CA GLY A 179 0.52 -7.94 -6.80
C GLY A 179 1.38 -6.76 -7.24
N THR A 180 1.16 -5.59 -6.64
CA THR A 180 1.92 -4.37 -6.91
C THR A 180 2.42 -3.77 -5.62
N THR A 181 3.56 -3.09 -5.65
CA THR A 181 4.05 -2.36 -4.48
C THR A 181 4.83 -1.11 -4.84
N SER A 182 4.99 -0.24 -3.84
CA SER A 182 5.78 0.99 -3.91
C SER A 182 6.93 0.91 -2.94
N PHE A 183 8.09 1.39 -3.38
CA PHE A 183 9.27 1.58 -2.54
C PHE A 183 9.56 3.06 -2.24
N PHE A 184 8.53 3.93 -2.32
CA PHE A 184 8.66 5.31 -1.88
C PHE A 184 9.29 5.36 -0.47
N PRO A 185 10.18 6.32 -0.16
CA PRO A 185 11.05 6.28 1.02
C PRO A 185 10.35 5.99 2.36
N SER A 186 9.14 6.47 2.57
CA SER A 186 8.38 6.26 3.81
C SER A 186 7.63 4.92 3.88
N LYS A 187 7.67 4.09 2.82
CA LYS A 187 7.04 2.75 2.82
C LYS A 187 7.77 1.80 3.74
N ASN A 188 7.10 0.71 4.14
CA ASN A 188 7.69 -0.31 5.03
C ASN A 188 9.00 -0.86 4.47
N LEU A 189 9.05 -1.10 3.16
CA LEU A 189 10.26 -1.33 2.39
C LEU A 189 10.45 -0.13 1.45
N GLY A 190 11.20 0.88 1.87
CA GLY A 190 11.42 2.12 1.12
C GLY A 190 12.85 2.27 0.64
N CYS A 191 13.05 2.66 -0.62
CA CYS A 191 14.35 3.06 -1.16
C CYS A 191 14.68 4.53 -0.88
N TYR A 192 15.70 5.08 -1.49
CA TYR A 192 16.12 6.49 -1.32
C TYR A 192 15.80 7.31 -2.59
N GLY A 193 14.61 7.15 -3.08
CA GLY A 193 14.02 7.75 -4.27
C GLY A 193 12.74 7.05 -4.62
N ASP A 194 12.36 7.03 -5.90
CA ASP A 194 11.24 6.25 -6.37
C ASP A 194 11.64 4.81 -6.67
N GLY A 195 10.68 3.91 -6.51
CA GLY A 195 10.79 2.50 -6.83
C GLY A 195 9.45 1.79 -6.66
N GLY A 196 9.30 0.68 -7.34
CA GLY A 196 8.14 -0.19 -7.26
C GLY A 196 8.44 -1.58 -7.78
N ALA A 197 7.50 -2.50 -7.61
CA ALA A 197 7.58 -3.82 -8.20
C ALA A 197 6.19 -4.43 -8.42
N LEU A 198 6.15 -5.41 -9.33
CA LEU A 198 5.01 -6.28 -9.59
C LEU A 198 5.38 -7.73 -9.25
N PHE A 199 4.40 -8.50 -8.83
CA PHE A 199 4.55 -9.90 -8.43
C PHE A 199 3.54 -10.78 -9.15
N THR A 200 3.95 -11.96 -9.59
CA THR A 200 3.02 -12.95 -10.15
C THR A 200 3.59 -14.36 -10.08
N ASN A 201 2.70 -15.35 -10.07
CA ASN A 201 3.05 -16.77 -10.20
C ASN A 201 2.85 -17.31 -11.63
N ASP A 202 2.34 -16.46 -12.52
CA ASP A 202 2.06 -16.79 -13.93
C ASP A 202 3.23 -16.36 -14.82
N ASP A 203 3.82 -17.33 -15.52
CA ASP A 203 5.01 -17.12 -16.36
C ASP A 203 4.70 -16.23 -17.58
N ASP A 204 3.47 -16.30 -18.11
CA ASP A 204 3.08 -15.47 -19.27
C ASP A 204 2.72 -14.04 -18.86
N LEU A 205 2.10 -13.86 -17.69
CA LEU A 205 1.91 -12.52 -17.12
C LEU A 205 3.27 -11.88 -16.82
N ALA A 206 4.23 -12.62 -16.27
CA ALA A 206 5.58 -12.09 -16.01
C ALA A 206 6.27 -11.58 -17.28
N LYS A 207 6.16 -12.32 -18.40
CA LYS A 207 6.68 -11.89 -19.69
C LYS A 207 6.00 -10.62 -20.18
N LYS A 208 4.64 -10.56 -20.12
CA LYS A 208 3.86 -9.38 -20.50
C LYS A 208 4.25 -8.15 -19.67
N ILE A 209 4.39 -8.31 -18.35
CA ILE A 209 4.81 -7.24 -17.43
C ILE A 209 6.19 -6.70 -17.84
N ARG A 210 7.18 -7.59 -18.02
CA ARG A 210 8.54 -7.18 -18.45
C ARG A 210 8.54 -6.45 -19.79
N ARG A 211 7.73 -6.93 -20.75
CA ARG A 211 7.55 -6.30 -22.06
C ARG A 211 6.97 -4.89 -21.92
N VAL A 212 5.89 -4.72 -21.15
CA VAL A 212 5.26 -3.41 -20.91
C VAL A 212 6.23 -2.46 -20.24
N CYS A 213 6.97 -2.88 -19.19
CA CYS A 213 8.00 -2.08 -18.52
C CYS A 213 9.09 -1.56 -19.46
N ASN A 214 9.35 -2.25 -20.56
CA ASN A 214 10.42 -1.98 -21.51
C ASN A 214 9.88 -1.51 -22.86
N HIS A 215 9.05 -0.49 -22.89
CA HIS A 215 8.50 0.12 -24.12
C HIS A 215 7.72 -0.86 -25.01
N GLY A 216 7.14 -1.94 -24.45
CA GLY A 216 6.41 -2.95 -25.21
C GLY A 216 7.30 -3.87 -26.06
N SER A 217 8.60 -4.01 -25.70
CA SER A 217 9.61 -4.67 -26.52
C SER A 217 10.24 -5.87 -25.79
N ASP A 218 10.30 -7.01 -26.48
CA ASP A 218 11.13 -8.16 -26.08
C ASP A 218 12.49 -8.12 -26.77
N VAL A 219 12.53 -7.62 -28.02
CA VAL A 219 13.74 -7.49 -28.82
C VAL A 219 13.98 -6.01 -29.10
N ARG A 220 15.21 -5.55 -28.89
CA ARG A 220 15.58 -4.14 -29.04
C ARG A 220 15.13 -3.58 -30.40
N TYR A 221 14.41 -2.43 -30.35
CA TYR A 221 13.81 -1.72 -31.50
C TYR A 221 12.58 -2.39 -32.14
N TYR A 222 12.08 -3.52 -31.60
CA TYR A 222 10.84 -4.14 -32.03
C TYR A 222 9.80 -4.05 -30.91
N HIS A 223 8.72 -3.30 -31.15
CA HIS A 223 7.70 -2.99 -30.14
C HIS A 223 6.39 -3.71 -30.50
N GLU A 224 6.05 -4.76 -29.75
CA GLU A 224 4.88 -5.60 -30.00
C GLU A 224 3.58 -5.03 -29.45
N VAL A 225 3.69 -4.21 -28.39
CA VAL A 225 2.56 -3.55 -27.72
C VAL A 225 2.97 -2.15 -27.28
N VAL A 226 1.98 -1.32 -26.95
CA VAL A 226 2.28 -0.06 -26.25
C VAL A 226 2.81 -0.38 -24.86
N GLY A 227 3.94 0.21 -24.51
CA GLY A 227 4.58 0.03 -23.21
C GLY A 227 5.01 1.36 -22.60
N VAL A 228 5.69 1.28 -21.48
CA VAL A 228 6.22 2.41 -20.70
C VAL A 228 7.72 2.26 -20.47
N ASN A 229 8.39 3.34 -20.13
CA ASN A 229 9.76 3.31 -19.61
C ASN A 229 9.69 3.26 -18.07
N SER A 230 9.59 2.08 -17.50
CA SER A 230 9.45 1.93 -16.07
C SER A 230 10.37 0.82 -15.56
N ARG A 231 11.43 1.24 -14.85
CA ARG A 231 12.51 0.37 -14.37
C ARG A 231 12.93 0.79 -12.97
N LEU A 232 13.34 -0.18 -12.17
CA LEU A 232 14.01 0.08 -10.90
C LEU A 232 15.48 0.36 -11.13
N ASP A 233 15.99 1.49 -10.65
CA ASP A 233 17.42 1.84 -10.75
C ASP A 233 18.27 0.93 -9.85
N SER A 234 19.47 0.58 -10.33
CA SER A 234 20.38 -0.29 -9.59
C SER A 234 20.82 0.33 -8.24
N LEU A 235 20.92 1.66 -8.15
CA LEU A 235 21.19 2.36 -6.90
C LEU A 235 20.09 2.14 -5.86
N GLN A 236 18.81 2.17 -6.29
CA GLN A 236 17.68 1.91 -5.42
C GLN A 236 17.58 0.42 -5.05
N ALA A 237 17.83 -0.48 -6.00
CA ALA A 237 17.86 -1.92 -5.76
C ALA A 237 18.90 -2.30 -4.70
N ALA A 238 20.10 -1.69 -4.74
CA ALA A 238 21.15 -1.90 -3.76
C ALA A 238 20.72 -1.54 -2.33
N VAL A 239 19.99 -0.42 -2.15
CA VAL A 239 19.37 -0.03 -0.87
C VAL A 239 18.30 -1.02 -0.43
N LEU A 240 17.42 -1.40 -1.36
CA LEU A 240 16.30 -2.30 -1.09
C LEU A 240 16.75 -3.70 -0.66
N ARG A 241 17.80 -4.25 -1.24
CA ARG A 241 18.40 -5.53 -0.84
C ARG A 241 18.84 -5.53 0.62
N ILE A 242 19.42 -4.42 1.09
CA ILE A 242 19.83 -4.26 2.48
C ILE A 242 18.59 -4.17 3.38
N LYS A 243 17.65 -3.28 3.05
CA LYS A 243 16.44 -3.08 3.85
C LYS A 243 15.51 -4.29 3.88
N LEU A 244 15.48 -5.10 2.82
CA LEU A 244 14.68 -6.33 2.77
C LEU A 244 15.08 -7.32 3.88
N ARG A 245 16.37 -7.42 4.20
CA ARG A 245 16.86 -8.27 5.30
C ARG A 245 16.40 -7.78 6.68
N HIS A 246 16.05 -6.50 6.80
CA HIS A 246 15.56 -5.89 8.05
C HIS A 246 14.03 -5.77 8.12
N LEU A 247 13.30 -6.14 7.05
CA LEU A 247 11.86 -5.83 6.91
C LEU A 247 11.01 -6.42 8.03
N ASP A 248 11.25 -7.67 8.43
CA ASP A 248 10.52 -8.31 9.55
C ASP A 248 10.84 -7.62 10.88
N GLY A 249 12.07 -7.20 11.10
CA GLY A 249 12.46 -6.40 12.26
C GLY A 249 11.77 -5.03 12.27
N TYR A 250 11.63 -4.39 11.11
CA TYR A 250 10.86 -3.14 10.97
C TYR A 250 9.38 -3.33 11.29
N ALA A 251 8.78 -4.43 10.83
CA ALA A 251 7.40 -4.76 11.15
C ALA A 251 7.24 -5.03 12.66
N ALA A 252 8.17 -5.74 13.29
CA ALA A 252 8.15 -6.00 14.73
C ALA A 252 8.23 -4.71 15.55
N ALA A 253 9.13 -3.78 15.20
CA ALA A 253 9.26 -2.47 15.87
C ALA A 253 7.97 -1.63 15.75
N ARG A 254 7.35 -1.59 14.57
CA ARG A 254 6.07 -0.90 14.36
C ARG A 254 4.93 -1.55 15.15
N ASN A 255 4.90 -2.88 15.25
CA ASN A 255 3.92 -3.60 16.06
C ASN A 255 4.10 -3.32 17.56
N ALA A 256 5.33 -3.21 18.06
CA ALA A 256 5.60 -2.83 19.45
C ALA A 256 5.09 -1.41 19.75
N ALA A 257 5.35 -0.45 18.86
CA ALA A 257 4.83 0.91 18.98
C ALA A 257 3.29 0.94 18.93
N ALA A 258 2.67 0.17 18.04
CA ALA A 258 1.21 0.05 17.93
C ALA A 258 0.59 -0.53 19.21
N ALA A 259 1.19 -1.58 19.78
CA ALA A 259 0.73 -2.17 21.04
C ALA A 259 0.83 -1.18 22.22
N PHE A 260 1.86 -0.31 22.23
CA PHE A 260 1.97 0.76 23.22
C PHE A 260 0.83 1.78 23.08
N TYR A 261 0.50 2.19 21.85
CA TYR A 261 -0.62 3.08 21.57
C TYR A 261 -1.96 2.44 21.93
N ASP A 262 -2.22 1.18 21.54
CA ASP A 262 -3.46 0.46 21.88
C ASP A 262 -3.71 0.46 23.38
N LYS A 263 -2.69 0.08 24.18
CA LYS A 263 -2.78 0.08 25.64
C LYS A 263 -3.03 1.47 26.20
N ALA A 264 -2.40 2.50 25.62
CA ALA A 264 -2.54 3.88 26.11
C ALA A 264 -3.92 4.46 25.84
N PHE A 265 -4.60 4.03 24.77
CA PHE A 265 -5.84 4.64 24.28
C PHE A 265 -7.10 3.82 24.53
N ALA A 266 -6.99 2.57 24.99
CA ALA A 266 -8.09 1.62 25.13
C ALA A 266 -9.30 2.16 25.95
N ALA A 267 -9.07 3.06 26.91
CA ALA A 267 -10.11 3.59 27.78
C ALA A 267 -10.53 5.03 27.45
N ILE A 268 -10.09 5.60 26.34
CA ILE A 268 -10.41 6.98 25.97
C ILE A 268 -11.74 7.02 25.21
N ALA A 269 -12.79 7.54 25.84
CA ALA A 269 -14.08 7.72 25.19
C ALA A 269 -13.96 8.65 23.96
N GLY A 270 -14.55 8.25 22.84
CA GLY A 270 -14.52 9.00 21.58
C GLY A 270 -13.25 8.79 20.75
N LEU A 271 -12.36 7.87 21.16
CA LEU A 271 -11.19 7.45 20.41
C LEU A 271 -11.27 5.95 20.11
N THR A 272 -11.14 5.56 18.84
CA THR A 272 -11.11 4.15 18.44
C THR A 272 -9.76 3.81 17.84
N VAL A 273 -9.09 2.81 18.39
CA VAL A 273 -7.82 2.29 17.87
C VAL A 273 -8.04 1.45 16.60
N PRO A 274 -7.02 1.25 15.74
CA PRO A 274 -7.14 0.42 14.54
C PRO A 274 -7.57 -1.00 14.86
N GLU A 275 -8.59 -1.49 14.18
CA GLU A 275 -9.01 -2.89 14.28
C GLU A 275 -8.00 -3.80 13.59
N ARG A 276 -7.74 -4.95 14.19
CA ARG A 276 -6.90 -5.99 13.60
C ARG A 276 -7.78 -7.11 13.05
N SER A 277 -7.69 -7.34 11.73
CA SER A 277 -8.34 -8.49 11.09
C SER A 277 -7.78 -9.79 11.69
N PRO A 278 -8.64 -10.76 12.05
CA PRO A 278 -8.17 -12.07 12.53
C PRO A 278 -7.42 -12.86 11.46
N ASN A 279 -7.65 -12.54 10.21
CA ASN A 279 -7.09 -13.25 9.06
C ASN A 279 -5.81 -12.59 8.51
N SER A 280 -5.36 -11.47 9.07
CA SER A 280 -4.19 -10.74 8.60
C SER A 280 -3.26 -10.33 9.73
N THR A 281 -1.95 -10.45 9.50
CA THR A 281 -1.00 -9.68 10.29
C THR A 281 -1.04 -8.22 9.86
N HIS A 282 -0.58 -7.32 10.73
CA HIS A 282 -0.54 -5.89 10.45
C HIS A 282 0.91 -5.38 10.53
N VAL A 283 1.42 -4.74 9.47
CA VAL A 283 2.78 -4.20 9.44
C VAL A 283 2.84 -2.70 9.75
N PHE A 284 1.70 -2.08 10.06
CA PHE A 284 1.54 -0.68 10.48
C PHE A 284 2.34 0.31 9.60
N HIS A 285 2.00 0.37 8.32
CA HIS A 285 2.43 1.50 7.50
C HIS A 285 1.95 2.81 8.11
N GLN A 286 0.71 2.83 8.59
CA GLN A 286 0.14 3.91 9.41
C GLN A 286 -0.51 3.31 10.67
N TYR A 287 -0.54 4.13 11.74
CA TYR A 287 -1.39 3.88 12.90
C TYR A 287 -2.51 4.91 12.90
N THR A 288 -3.66 4.52 12.40
CA THR A 288 -4.78 5.42 12.11
C THR A 288 -5.91 5.21 13.10
N LEU A 289 -6.17 6.23 13.91
CA LEU A 289 -7.27 6.32 14.87
C LEU A 289 -8.54 6.82 14.20
N LYS A 290 -9.71 6.52 14.80
CA LYS A 290 -10.95 7.28 14.56
C LYS A 290 -11.24 8.17 15.78
N VAL A 291 -11.52 9.44 15.51
CA VAL A 291 -11.79 10.48 16.51
C VAL A 291 -13.24 10.94 16.35
N ALA A 292 -14.11 10.51 17.24
CA ALA A 292 -15.54 10.80 17.20
C ALA A 292 -15.88 12.24 17.61
N GLY A 293 -17.13 12.65 17.34
CA GLY A 293 -17.70 13.90 17.85
C GLY A 293 -17.12 15.17 17.21
N GLY A 294 -16.59 15.08 15.99
CA GLY A 294 -16.02 16.23 15.27
C GLY A 294 -14.73 16.80 15.88
N LYS A 295 -14.12 16.08 16.85
CA LYS A 295 -12.94 16.55 17.60
C LYS A 295 -11.60 16.35 16.84
N ARG A 296 -11.59 15.75 15.66
CA ARG A 296 -10.36 15.40 14.90
C ARG A 296 -9.45 16.59 14.65
N GLU A 297 -9.98 17.69 14.12
CA GLU A 297 -9.15 18.88 13.81
C GLU A 297 -8.63 19.56 15.08
N ALA A 298 -9.44 19.61 16.14
CA ALA A 298 -9.02 20.13 17.42
C ALA A 298 -7.88 19.28 18.05
N LEU A 299 -8.01 17.95 17.97
CA LEU A 299 -6.94 17.03 18.40
C LEU A 299 -5.68 17.21 17.54
N ARG A 300 -5.80 17.29 16.22
CA ARG A 300 -4.65 17.49 15.31
C ARG A 300 -3.88 18.77 15.68
N LYS A 301 -4.60 19.90 15.89
CA LYS A 301 -3.99 21.17 16.28
C LYS A 301 -3.32 21.07 17.66
N HIS A 302 -3.96 20.44 18.63
CA HIS A 302 -3.42 20.22 19.96
C HIS A 302 -2.11 19.40 19.95
N LEU A 303 -2.03 18.39 19.06
CA LEU A 303 -0.82 17.59 18.86
C LEU A 303 0.28 18.41 18.20
N GLU A 304 -0.04 19.19 17.17
CA GLU A 304 0.90 20.09 16.49
C GLU A 304 1.54 21.09 17.44
N GLU A 305 0.75 21.73 18.33
CA GLU A 305 1.21 22.66 19.36
C GLU A 305 2.19 21.99 20.37
N ARG A 306 2.18 20.67 20.47
CA ARG A 306 3.09 19.86 21.31
C ARG A 306 4.23 19.20 20.53
N GLY A 307 4.42 19.59 19.27
CA GLY A 307 5.45 19.02 18.40
C GLY A 307 5.19 17.56 18.00
N VAL A 308 3.95 17.07 18.10
CA VAL A 308 3.56 15.74 17.65
C VAL A 308 2.92 15.85 16.26
N PRO A 309 3.61 15.46 15.18
CA PRO A 309 3.03 15.50 13.84
C PRO A 309 1.93 14.45 13.71
N ALA A 310 0.76 14.85 13.27
CA ALA A 310 -0.37 13.96 12.97
C ALA A 310 -0.95 14.29 11.59
N MET A 311 -1.31 13.26 10.83
CA MET A 311 -1.75 13.40 9.44
C MET A 311 -3.12 12.77 9.22
N ILE A 312 -3.87 13.33 8.27
CA ILE A 312 -5.16 12.79 7.86
C ILE A 312 -4.97 12.01 6.55
N TYR A 313 -5.16 10.72 6.60
CA TYR A 313 -5.15 9.83 5.45
C TYR A 313 -6.51 9.11 5.37
N TYR A 314 -7.47 9.56 4.49
CA TYR A 314 -7.37 10.63 3.50
C TYR A 314 -8.47 11.67 3.76
N PRO A 315 -8.21 12.99 3.52
CA PRO A 315 -9.18 14.04 3.87
C PRO A 315 -10.39 14.11 2.91
N VAL A 316 -10.23 13.61 1.69
CA VAL A 316 -11.28 13.55 0.66
C VAL A 316 -11.22 12.20 -0.02
N PRO A 317 -12.29 11.42 -0.04
CA PRO A 317 -12.31 10.12 -0.72
C PRO A 317 -12.26 10.31 -2.25
N CYS A 318 -11.72 9.31 -2.96
CA CYS A 318 -11.46 9.44 -4.39
C CYS A 318 -12.70 9.79 -5.23
N HIS A 319 -13.88 9.22 -4.90
CA HIS A 319 -15.12 9.50 -5.65
C HIS A 319 -15.64 10.94 -5.51
N LEU A 320 -15.21 11.67 -4.48
CA LEU A 320 -15.55 13.10 -4.28
C LEU A 320 -14.45 14.05 -4.76
N GLN A 321 -13.30 13.53 -5.21
CA GLN A 321 -12.26 14.35 -5.83
C GLN A 321 -12.73 14.91 -7.18
N ASN A 322 -12.46 16.17 -7.47
CA ASN A 322 -12.91 16.83 -8.71
C ASN A 322 -12.51 16.08 -9.98
N ALA A 323 -11.36 15.40 -9.98
CA ALA A 323 -10.87 14.62 -11.11
C ALA A 323 -11.69 13.35 -11.40
N TYR A 324 -12.41 12.81 -10.40
CA TYR A 324 -13.06 11.48 -10.48
C TYR A 324 -14.55 11.51 -10.18
N LYS A 325 -15.14 12.71 -9.97
CA LYS A 325 -16.59 12.86 -9.73
C LYS A 325 -17.40 12.36 -10.91
N THR A 326 -18.40 11.53 -10.62
CA THR A 326 -19.39 11.07 -11.59
C THR A 326 -20.78 11.06 -10.94
N ALA A 327 -21.83 11.12 -11.75
CA ALA A 327 -23.21 11.03 -11.26
C ALA A 327 -23.50 9.67 -10.59
N ARG A 328 -22.75 8.62 -10.94
CA ARG A 328 -22.89 7.27 -10.36
C ARG A 328 -22.43 7.21 -8.89
N PHE A 329 -21.45 8.05 -8.53
CA PHE A 329 -20.85 8.09 -7.20
C PHE A 329 -20.88 9.50 -6.63
N ALA A 330 -22.10 10.03 -6.42
CA ALA A 330 -22.31 11.30 -5.74
C ALA A 330 -22.12 11.17 -4.22
N GLU A 331 -22.05 12.28 -3.52
CA GLU A 331 -22.05 12.32 -2.05
C GLU A 331 -23.24 11.52 -1.48
N GLY A 332 -22.99 10.73 -0.45
CA GLY A 332 -23.93 9.77 0.15
C GLY A 332 -23.91 8.37 -0.48
N SER A 333 -23.14 8.15 -1.58
CA SER A 333 -23.10 6.85 -2.27
C SER A 333 -22.23 5.79 -1.59
N LEU A 334 -21.28 6.23 -0.73
CA LEU A 334 -20.35 5.38 0.02
C LEU A 334 -20.31 5.84 1.49
N PRO A 335 -21.39 5.55 2.26
CA PRO A 335 -21.60 6.17 3.57
C PRO A 335 -20.52 5.84 4.61
N VAL A 336 -19.94 4.64 4.58
CA VAL A 336 -18.86 4.27 5.51
C VAL A 336 -17.57 5.04 5.14
N THR A 337 -17.17 5.03 3.88
CA THR A 337 -16.02 5.79 3.36
C THR A 337 -16.14 7.28 3.71
N GLU A 338 -17.30 7.87 3.48
CA GLU A 338 -17.54 9.29 3.73
C GLU A 338 -17.49 9.61 5.24
N SER A 339 -18.09 8.78 6.09
CA SER A 339 -18.04 8.95 7.55
C SER A 339 -16.60 8.88 8.08
N ILE A 340 -15.85 7.83 7.74
CA ILE A 340 -14.48 7.64 8.26
C ILE A 340 -13.54 8.75 7.80
N THR A 341 -13.75 9.34 6.63
CA THR A 341 -12.96 10.47 6.11
C THR A 341 -12.99 11.66 7.07
N HIS A 342 -14.05 11.85 7.83
CA HIS A 342 -14.18 12.91 8.83
C HIS A 342 -13.58 12.56 10.19
N GLU A 343 -13.30 11.29 10.46
CA GLU A 343 -12.88 10.79 11.77
C GLU A 343 -11.40 10.41 11.86
N VAL A 344 -10.78 10.00 10.74
CA VAL A 344 -9.43 9.41 10.75
C VAL A 344 -8.33 10.40 11.06
N LEU A 345 -7.39 9.98 11.91
CA LEU A 345 -6.15 10.70 12.24
C LEU A 345 -5.02 9.71 12.47
N SER A 346 -3.93 9.85 11.74
CA SER A 346 -2.76 8.98 11.85
C SER A 346 -1.69 9.60 12.75
N LEU A 347 -1.24 8.83 13.73
CA LEU A 347 -0.16 9.19 14.64
C LEU A 347 1.22 8.82 14.05
N PRO A 348 2.32 9.37 14.60
CA PRO A 348 3.66 8.97 14.20
C PRO A 348 3.84 7.46 14.29
N MET A 349 4.37 6.87 13.21
CA MET A 349 4.68 5.45 13.13
C MET A 349 6.01 5.28 12.40
N SER A 350 7.03 4.86 13.14
CA SER A 350 8.40 4.67 12.66
C SER A 350 9.02 3.43 13.31
N THR A 351 10.01 2.86 12.66
CA THR A 351 10.84 1.78 13.22
C THR A 351 11.78 2.28 14.33
N GLU A 352 11.91 3.61 14.46
CA GLU A 352 12.87 4.30 15.34
C GLU A 352 12.19 4.99 16.54
N LEU A 353 10.88 4.74 16.76
CA LEU A 353 10.19 5.32 17.93
C LEU A 353 10.71 4.72 19.22
N ASP A 354 11.27 5.57 20.08
CA ASP A 354 11.71 5.19 21.41
C ASP A 354 10.60 5.38 22.47
N GLU A 355 10.88 4.91 23.69
CA GLU A 355 9.90 4.98 24.79
C GLU A 355 9.57 6.42 25.21
N VAL A 356 10.53 7.35 25.10
CA VAL A 356 10.34 8.77 25.44
C VAL A 356 9.38 9.42 24.45
N GLN A 357 9.58 9.16 23.17
CA GLN A 357 8.70 9.63 22.09
C GLN A 357 7.28 9.04 22.23
N LEU A 358 7.19 7.72 22.47
CA LEU A 358 5.89 7.04 22.65
C LEU A 358 5.13 7.58 23.87
N LYS A 359 5.81 7.82 25.01
CA LYS A 359 5.24 8.45 26.19
C LYS A 359 4.78 9.87 25.91
N HIS A 360 5.57 10.66 25.20
CA HIS A 360 5.21 12.05 24.85
C HIS A 360 3.97 12.10 23.94
N ILE A 361 3.93 11.27 22.89
CA ILE A 361 2.79 11.20 21.96
C ILE A 361 1.51 10.79 22.71
N THR A 362 1.59 9.73 23.51
CA THR A 362 0.41 9.21 24.23
C THR A 362 -0.08 10.17 25.33
N ALA A 363 0.83 10.84 26.05
CA ALA A 363 0.49 11.87 27.01
C ALA A 363 -0.20 13.08 26.35
N SER A 364 0.29 13.50 25.17
CA SER A 364 -0.30 14.58 24.38
C SER A 364 -1.73 14.25 23.93
N VAL A 365 -1.98 13.03 23.46
CA VAL A 365 -3.35 12.59 23.13
C VAL A 365 -4.23 12.56 24.37
N LYS A 366 -3.79 11.97 25.47
CA LYS A 366 -4.57 11.86 26.72
C LYS A 366 -4.93 13.23 27.28
N SER A 367 -4.00 14.19 27.28
CA SER A 367 -4.24 15.55 27.80
C SER A 367 -5.35 16.28 27.05
N PHE A 368 -5.52 16.04 25.75
CA PHE A 368 -6.62 16.61 24.98
C PHE A 368 -7.98 16.11 25.47
N PHE A 369 -8.12 14.82 25.69
CA PHE A 369 -9.40 14.24 26.14
C PHE A 369 -9.71 14.53 27.61
N SER A 370 -8.68 14.64 28.47
CA SER A 370 -8.91 15.02 29.90
C SER A 370 -9.36 16.47 30.06
N ASN A 371 -8.91 17.37 29.20
CA ASN A 371 -9.27 18.80 29.27
C ASN A 371 -10.60 19.15 28.57
N ASN A 372 -11.22 18.20 27.86
CA ASN A 372 -12.41 18.39 27.03
C ASN A 372 -13.58 17.45 27.47
N GLN A 373 -13.54 16.96 28.72
CA GLN A 373 -14.66 16.25 29.38
C GLN A 373 -15.68 17.20 29.93
#